data_43215780571b36107a81b16e77518b71
#
_entry.id   43215780571b36107a81b16e77518b71
#
_cell.length_a   1.000
_cell.length_b   1.000
_cell.length_c   1.000
_cell.angle_alpha   90.00
_cell.angle_beta   90.00
_cell.angle_gamma   90.00
#
_symmetry.space_group_name_H-M   'P 1'
#
loop_
_entity.id
_entity.type
_entity.pdbx_description
1 polymer ?
#
loop_
_entity_poly.entity_id
_entity_poly.type
_entity_poly.pdbx_seq_one_letter_code
_entity_poly.pdbx_strand_id
1 'polypeptide(L)'
;MGIEDILMADESLFQDINAFDPDYVPQNFNYRDTQMEAMAIAIRPAMRGGKPSNAVILGSPATGKTTSMRKVYELVEKNTEKVVCVYINCQLHTTRFGIFSQIHKKIFGHSPPETGIPFSRVYDKIMKDLQKNEKSLVVALDDVNYLIQSKNANKVFYDLLRAYEEYPGVRTSIFAIMSDLEFKYSFDKNVNTVFIPQEIVFPLYTYSEIEDILRDRVKAGFFPNVLPDDILEQVAMYTFENGDLRVGINLLKSCGNIAEADASREITQEHFDKAIESLVSVNVSETLKGLNDTEKTILKMIADNEGMYSSGELAEKYKEKTGSSYASFNRAIDKLEFVRLIDTKYTGKGVRGNSREIILRFNPDDYVI
;
A
#
# COMPACT_ATOMS: atom_id res chain seq x y z
N MET A 1 27.83 -10.77 24.74
CA MET A 1 27.31 -9.40 24.92
C MET A 1 26.07 -9.50 25.78
N GLY A 2 25.98 -8.71 26.88
CA GLY A 2 24.79 -8.64 27.69
C GLY A 2 23.71 -7.80 26.99
N ILE A 3 22.44 -7.94 27.41
CA ILE A 3 21.34 -7.12 26.87
C ILE A 3 21.62 -5.61 27.03
N GLU A 4 22.28 -5.24 28.13
CA GLU A 4 22.69 -3.85 28.40
C GLU A 4 23.75 -3.34 27.41
N ASP A 5 24.72 -4.20 26.99
CA ASP A 5 25.75 -3.84 26.01
C ASP A 5 25.14 -3.56 24.63
N ILE A 6 24.11 -4.33 24.26
CA ILE A 6 23.36 -4.15 23.00
C ILE A 6 22.55 -2.83 23.02
N LEU A 7 21.92 -2.52 24.16
CA LEU A 7 21.10 -1.31 24.31
C LEU A 7 21.93 -0.03 24.45
N MET A 8 23.19 -0.14 24.85
CA MET A 8 24.12 0.98 25.12
C MET A 8 25.23 1.12 24.08
N ALA A 9 25.15 0.39 22.96
CA ALA A 9 26.08 0.53 21.87
C ALA A 9 25.98 1.94 21.25
N ASP A 10 27.00 2.77 21.45
CA ASP A 10 27.04 4.16 20.97
C ASP A 10 27.35 4.27 19.46
N GLU A 11 27.82 3.20 18.82
CA GLU A 11 28.16 3.19 17.39
C GLU A 11 26.96 2.64 16.58
N SER A 12 26.31 3.49 15.80
CA SER A 12 25.24 3.11 14.87
C SER A 12 25.71 3.24 13.42
N LEU A 13 25.27 2.34 12.55
CA LEU A 13 25.41 2.44 11.09
C LEU A 13 24.42 3.43 10.49
N PHE A 14 23.34 3.74 11.23
CA PHE A 14 22.29 4.65 10.78
C PHE A 14 22.61 6.08 11.16
N GLN A 15 22.62 6.95 10.16
CA GLN A 15 22.60 8.40 10.35
C GLN A 15 21.18 8.86 10.73
N ASP A 16 20.15 8.30 10.09
CA ASP A 16 18.73 8.47 10.41
C ASP A 16 17.95 7.20 10.07
N ILE A 17 17.69 6.37 11.07
CA ILE A 17 16.95 5.11 10.89
C ILE A 17 15.52 5.35 10.39
N ASN A 18 14.92 6.52 10.70
CA ASN A 18 13.56 6.85 10.26
C ASN A 18 13.47 7.00 8.73
N ALA A 19 14.60 7.24 8.04
CA ALA A 19 14.64 7.27 6.58
C ALA A 19 14.14 5.97 5.95
N PHE A 20 14.14 4.86 6.68
CA PHE A 20 13.65 3.55 6.24
C PHE A 20 12.24 3.23 6.77
N ASP A 21 11.57 4.15 7.43
CA ASP A 21 10.19 3.94 7.90
C ASP A 21 9.15 4.15 6.78
N PRO A 22 8.01 3.43 6.84
CA PRO A 22 6.96 3.51 5.81
C PRO A 22 6.31 4.90 5.68
N ASP A 23 6.33 5.70 6.74
CA ASP A 23 5.73 7.04 6.81
C ASP A 23 6.72 8.17 6.50
N TYR A 24 7.99 7.86 6.31
CA TYR A 24 9.00 8.84 5.94
C TYR A 24 8.71 9.48 4.58
N VAL A 25 8.64 10.79 4.53
CA VAL A 25 8.47 11.56 3.31
C VAL A 25 9.82 12.15 2.90
N PRO A 26 10.43 11.68 1.79
CA PRO A 26 11.73 12.16 1.36
C PRO A 26 11.67 13.64 0.94
N GLN A 27 12.74 14.38 1.16
CA GLN A 27 12.86 15.78 0.70
C GLN A 27 12.82 15.83 -0.84
N ASN A 28 13.63 15.01 -1.49
CA ASN A 28 13.59 14.81 -2.93
C ASN A 28 12.60 13.66 -3.24
N PHE A 29 11.54 13.99 -3.96
CA PHE A 29 10.52 13.02 -4.36
C PHE A 29 10.43 13.04 -5.89
N ASN A 30 11.24 12.19 -6.50
CA ASN A 30 11.40 12.10 -7.94
C ASN A 30 10.40 11.13 -8.58
N TYR A 31 10.28 11.20 -9.92
CA TYR A 31 9.51 10.26 -10.77
C TYR A 31 7.99 10.31 -10.63
N ARG A 32 7.44 11.28 -9.91
CA ARG A 32 5.98 11.47 -9.76
C ARG A 32 5.52 12.91 -10.03
N ASP A 33 6.38 13.72 -10.66
CA ASP A 33 6.11 15.13 -10.94
C ASP A 33 4.83 15.29 -11.76
N THR A 34 4.66 14.53 -12.84
CA THR A 34 3.46 14.57 -13.69
C THR A 34 2.18 14.26 -12.90
N GLN A 35 2.22 13.27 -12.02
CA GLN A 35 1.07 12.91 -11.18
C GLN A 35 0.78 13.99 -10.15
N MET A 36 1.83 14.54 -9.51
CA MET A 36 1.70 15.64 -8.55
C MET A 36 1.21 16.92 -9.23
N GLU A 37 1.67 17.23 -10.43
CA GLU A 37 1.16 18.35 -11.25
C GLU A 37 -0.34 18.17 -11.56
N ALA A 38 -0.76 16.98 -11.96
CA ALA A 38 -2.17 16.69 -12.22
C ALA A 38 -3.04 16.90 -10.96
N MET A 39 -2.58 16.46 -9.79
CA MET A 39 -3.24 16.71 -8.51
C MET A 39 -3.30 18.21 -8.20
N ALA A 40 -2.19 18.93 -8.37
CA ALA A 40 -2.12 20.36 -8.14
C ALA A 40 -3.06 21.15 -9.08
N ILE A 41 -3.14 20.76 -10.36
CA ILE A 41 -4.08 21.34 -11.32
C ILE A 41 -5.54 21.15 -10.87
N ALA A 42 -5.89 19.97 -10.34
CA ALA A 42 -7.23 19.69 -9.83
C ALA A 42 -7.58 20.53 -8.58
N ILE A 43 -6.60 20.84 -7.71
CA ILE A 43 -6.79 21.66 -6.52
C ILE A 43 -6.74 23.16 -6.83
N ARG A 44 -5.97 23.58 -7.82
CA ARG A 44 -5.71 25.01 -8.13
C ARG A 44 -6.93 25.92 -8.17
N PRO A 45 -8.10 25.51 -8.70
CA PRO A 45 -9.30 26.36 -8.65
C PRO A 45 -9.68 26.78 -7.23
N ALA A 46 -9.53 25.89 -6.25
CA ALA A 46 -9.85 26.19 -4.85
C ALA A 46 -8.98 27.32 -4.25
N MET A 47 -7.72 27.40 -4.64
CA MET A 47 -6.82 28.47 -4.21
C MET A 47 -7.30 29.88 -4.66
N ARG A 48 -8.09 29.93 -5.72
CA ARG A 48 -8.68 31.16 -6.30
C ARG A 48 -10.15 31.33 -5.94
N GLY A 49 -10.66 30.56 -4.97
CA GLY A 49 -12.07 30.61 -4.56
C GLY A 49 -13.04 29.90 -5.51
N GLY A 50 -12.56 29.08 -6.43
CA GLY A 50 -13.34 28.19 -7.29
C GLY A 50 -13.60 26.82 -6.67
N LYS A 51 -14.39 25.97 -7.34
CA LYS A 51 -14.61 24.58 -6.94
C LYS A 51 -13.42 23.72 -7.42
N PRO A 52 -12.75 22.97 -6.51
CA PRO A 52 -11.72 22.02 -6.93
C PRO A 52 -12.34 20.84 -7.71
N SER A 53 -11.55 20.24 -8.61
CA SER A 53 -11.96 19.06 -9.37
C SER A 53 -11.83 17.80 -8.53
N ASN A 54 -12.65 16.80 -8.80
CA ASN A 54 -12.48 15.46 -8.23
C ASN A 54 -11.38 14.69 -8.97
N ALA A 55 -10.71 13.78 -8.28
CA ALA A 55 -9.73 12.90 -8.88
C ALA A 55 -9.86 11.46 -8.38
N VAL A 56 -9.51 10.51 -9.24
CA VAL A 56 -9.26 9.11 -8.89
C VAL A 56 -7.78 8.83 -9.13
N ILE A 57 -7.10 8.37 -8.10
CA ILE A 57 -5.67 8.05 -8.11
C ILE A 57 -5.55 6.54 -8.10
N LEU A 58 -5.05 6.00 -9.22
CA LEU A 58 -4.99 4.57 -9.49
C LEU A 58 -3.54 4.08 -9.58
N GLY A 59 -3.29 2.86 -9.15
CA GLY A 59 -1.99 2.20 -9.30
C GLY A 59 -1.77 1.14 -8.24
N SER A 60 -0.86 0.21 -8.51
CA SER A 60 -0.48 -0.85 -7.59
C SER A 60 -0.02 -0.32 -6.23
N PRO A 61 -0.01 -1.13 -5.17
CA PRO A 61 0.61 -0.76 -3.90
C PRO A 61 2.06 -0.26 -4.10
N ALA A 62 2.54 0.57 -3.18
CA ALA A 62 3.91 1.11 -3.17
C ALA A 62 4.37 1.93 -4.40
N THR A 63 3.44 2.39 -5.26
CA THR A 63 3.76 3.26 -6.40
C THR A 63 3.87 4.76 -6.05
N GLY A 64 3.80 5.12 -4.76
CA GLY A 64 3.97 6.50 -4.28
C GLY A 64 2.69 7.35 -4.22
N LYS A 65 1.49 6.78 -4.40
CA LYS A 65 0.20 7.51 -4.37
C LYS A 65 0.00 8.34 -3.09
N THR A 66 0.10 7.67 -1.94
CA THR A 66 -0.08 8.28 -0.62
C THR A 66 0.96 9.37 -0.34
N THR A 67 2.22 9.10 -0.66
CA THR A 67 3.33 10.04 -0.45
C THR A 67 3.17 11.29 -1.32
N SER A 68 2.82 11.11 -2.61
CA SER A 68 2.53 12.22 -3.55
C SER A 68 1.40 13.09 -3.03
N MET A 69 0.30 12.46 -2.56
CA MET A 69 -0.86 13.19 -2.05
C MET A 69 -0.52 14.02 -0.81
N ARG A 70 0.21 13.44 0.15
CA ARG A 70 0.68 14.17 1.35
C ARG A 70 1.57 15.35 0.98
N LYS A 71 2.50 15.16 0.03
CA LYS A 71 3.40 16.23 -0.42
C LYS A 71 2.66 17.36 -1.13
N VAL A 72 1.70 17.04 -2.00
CA VAL A 72 0.85 18.06 -2.64
C VAL A 72 0.04 18.83 -1.59
N TYR A 73 -0.52 18.15 -0.57
CA TYR A 73 -1.25 18.81 0.50
C TYR A 73 -0.36 19.75 1.34
N GLU A 74 0.85 19.31 1.68
CA GLU A 74 1.83 20.15 2.36
C GLU A 74 2.14 21.42 1.56
N LEU A 75 2.34 21.31 0.25
CA LEU A 75 2.58 22.44 -0.63
C LEU A 75 1.37 23.38 -0.73
N VAL A 76 0.15 22.84 -0.80
CA VAL A 76 -1.07 23.65 -0.81
C VAL A 76 -1.23 24.41 0.48
N GLU A 77 -1.09 23.74 1.64
CA GLU A 77 -1.26 24.36 2.97
C GLU A 77 -0.18 25.40 3.28
N LYS A 78 1.04 25.25 2.75
CA LYS A 78 2.09 26.29 2.85
C LYS A 78 1.76 27.57 2.06
N ASN A 79 0.96 27.44 1.00
CA ASN A 79 0.71 28.57 0.09
C ASN A 79 -0.66 29.25 0.31
N THR A 80 -1.61 28.63 1.03
CA THR A 80 -2.94 29.21 1.23
C THR A 80 -3.65 28.63 2.46
N GLU A 81 -4.39 29.48 3.14
CA GLU A 81 -5.34 29.10 4.19
C GLU A 81 -6.78 28.89 3.66
N LYS A 82 -7.00 29.15 2.36
CA LYS A 82 -8.33 29.05 1.73
C LYS A 82 -8.73 27.61 1.41
N VAL A 83 -7.79 26.66 1.46
CA VAL A 83 -8.03 25.25 1.17
C VAL A 83 -7.72 24.41 2.39
N VAL A 84 -8.71 23.67 2.85
CA VAL A 84 -8.55 22.65 3.90
C VAL A 84 -8.29 21.32 3.23
N CYS A 85 -7.08 20.79 3.40
CA CYS A 85 -6.66 19.50 2.88
C CYS A 85 -6.79 18.44 3.98
N VAL A 86 -7.56 17.36 3.72
CA VAL A 86 -7.77 16.29 4.70
C VAL A 86 -7.41 14.96 4.05
N TYR A 87 -6.41 14.29 4.61
CA TYR A 87 -6.05 12.92 4.23
C TYR A 87 -6.66 11.93 5.24
N ILE A 88 -7.34 10.91 4.74
CA ILE A 88 -8.03 9.90 5.57
C ILE A 88 -7.74 8.52 5.00
N ASN A 89 -7.16 7.63 5.83
CA ASN A 89 -7.04 6.22 5.52
C ASN A 89 -8.38 5.52 5.81
N CYS A 90 -9.02 4.98 4.77
CA CYS A 90 -10.33 4.34 4.86
C CYS A 90 -10.27 2.93 5.47
N GLN A 91 -9.09 2.32 5.58
CA GLN A 91 -8.91 1.09 6.31
C GLN A 91 -9.10 1.30 7.83
N LEU A 92 -8.63 2.45 8.33
CA LEU A 92 -8.77 2.82 9.75
C LEU A 92 -10.14 3.46 10.04
N HIS A 93 -10.72 4.17 9.07
CA HIS A 93 -11.97 4.92 9.21
C HIS A 93 -12.99 4.49 8.16
N THR A 94 -13.68 3.37 8.43
CA THR A 94 -14.64 2.73 7.50
C THR A 94 -16.05 3.29 7.58
N THR A 95 -16.37 4.14 8.59
CA THR A 95 -17.73 4.64 8.82
C THR A 95 -17.89 6.08 8.38
N ARG A 96 -19.12 6.46 7.96
CA ARG A 96 -19.49 7.85 7.66
C ARG A 96 -19.12 8.81 8.79
N PHE A 97 -19.44 8.45 10.04
CA PHE A 97 -19.09 9.26 11.20
C PHE A 97 -17.58 9.36 11.40
N GLY A 98 -16.84 8.27 11.23
CA GLY A 98 -15.37 8.24 11.34
C GLY A 98 -14.71 9.19 10.33
N ILE A 99 -15.13 9.17 9.06
CA ILE A 99 -14.61 10.07 8.03
C ILE A 99 -14.85 11.54 8.41
N PHE A 100 -16.09 11.91 8.77
CA PHE A 100 -16.40 13.29 9.14
C PHE A 100 -15.80 13.72 10.48
N SER A 101 -15.49 12.78 11.37
CA SER A 101 -14.71 13.05 12.59
C SER A 101 -13.27 13.45 12.28
N GLN A 102 -12.64 12.85 11.26
CA GLN A 102 -11.30 13.27 10.82
C GLN A 102 -11.33 14.65 10.16
N ILE A 103 -12.35 14.94 9.36
CA ILE A 103 -12.55 16.29 8.79
C ILE A 103 -12.75 17.32 9.91
N HIS A 104 -13.59 17.01 10.90
CA HIS A 104 -13.81 17.88 12.08
C HIS A 104 -12.50 18.12 12.84
N LYS A 105 -11.73 17.05 13.10
CA LYS A 105 -10.44 17.15 13.77
C LYS A 105 -9.47 18.07 13.04
N LYS A 106 -9.40 17.98 11.70
CA LYS A 106 -8.54 18.85 10.89
C LYS A 106 -8.95 20.32 10.95
N ILE A 107 -10.26 20.62 10.93
CA ILE A 107 -10.77 21.99 10.93
C ILE A 107 -10.70 22.64 12.31
N PHE A 108 -11.06 21.91 13.37
CA PHE A 108 -11.22 22.44 14.73
C PHE A 108 -10.09 22.05 15.69
N GLY A 109 -9.15 21.21 15.27
CA GLY A 109 -8.03 20.75 16.10
C GLY A 109 -8.37 19.62 17.10
N HIS A 110 -9.63 19.21 17.21
CA HIS A 110 -10.10 18.15 18.12
C HIS A 110 -11.17 17.29 17.45
N SER A 111 -11.27 16.01 17.84
CA SER A 111 -12.36 15.14 17.42
C SER A 111 -13.69 15.56 18.05
N PRO A 112 -14.84 15.34 17.35
CA PRO A 112 -16.13 15.48 18.01
C PRO A 112 -16.29 14.41 19.10
N PRO A 113 -17.19 14.61 20.09
CA PRO A 113 -17.52 13.56 21.04
C PRO A 113 -17.98 12.27 20.33
N GLU A 114 -17.49 11.13 20.81
CA GLU A 114 -17.78 9.82 20.20
C GLU A 114 -19.24 9.39 20.40
N THR A 115 -19.88 9.86 21.48
CA THR A 115 -21.26 9.52 21.86
C THR A 115 -22.07 10.78 22.15
N GLY A 116 -23.40 10.65 22.00
CA GLY A 116 -24.35 11.72 22.37
C GLY A 116 -24.53 12.83 21.33
N ILE A 117 -23.78 12.86 20.24
CA ILE A 117 -23.94 13.86 19.18
C ILE A 117 -24.39 13.17 17.89
N PRO A 118 -25.53 13.56 17.29
CA PRO A 118 -25.95 13.03 16.01
C PRO A 118 -25.01 13.51 14.88
N PHE A 119 -24.82 12.67 13.86
CA PHE A 119 -24.01 12.97 12.68
C PHE A 119 -24.36 14.34 12.07
N SER A 120 -25.64 14.67 11.98
CA SER A 120 -26.11 15.95 11.42
C SER A 120 -25.49 17.18 12.08
N ARG A 121 -25.25 17.16 13.39
CA ARG A 121 -24.58 18.26 14.09
C ARG A 121 -23.11 18.40 13.74
N VAL A 122 -22.39 17.27 13.60
CA VAL A 122 -20.99 17.29 13.19
C VAL A 122 -20.89 17.82 11.77
N TYR A 123 -21.74 17.33 10.87
CA TYR A 123 -21.82 17.76 9.49
C TYR A 123 -22.13 19.24 9.36
N ASP A 124 -23.22 19.72 10.00
CA ASP A 124 -23.65 21.12 10.01
C ASP A 124 -22.52 22.05 10.49
N LYS A 125 -21.86 21.67 11.58
CA LYS A 125 -20.74 22.47 12.14
C LYS A 125 -19.58 22.62 11.15
N ILE A 126 -19.19 21.52 10.46
CA ILE A 126 -18.14 21.53 9.42
C ILE A 126 -18.55 22.44 8.27
N MET A 127 -19.75 22.23 7.71
CA MET A 127 -20.20 22.94 6.51
C MET A 127 -20.40 24.45 6.78
N LYS A 128 -20.95 24.83 7.94
CA LYS A 128 -21.07 26.23 8.35
C LYS A 128 -19.72 26.90 8.55
N ASP A 129 -18.72 26.20 9.06
CA ASP A 129 -17.37 26.76 9.21
C ASP A 129 -16.74 27.02 7.85
N LEU A 130 -16.81 26.04 6.94
CA LEU A 130 -16.32 26.19 5.56
C LEU A 130 -17.02 27.35 4.83
N GLN A 131 -18.35 27.46 4.99
CA GLN A 131 -19.13 28.54 4.40
C GLN A 131 -18.75 29.90 4.97
N LYS A 132 -18.70 30.03 6.29
CA LYS A 132 -18.38 31.31 6.99
C LYS A 132 -16.97 31.81 6.65
N ASN A 133 -16.01 30.90 6.54
CA ASN A 133 -14.61 31.23 6.30
C ASN A 133 -14.25 31.19 4.79
N GLU A 134 -15.23 30.96 3.91
CA GLU A 134 -15.08 30.85 2.46
C GLU A 134 -13.98 29.85 2.02
N LYS A 135 -13.79 28.78 2.83
CA LYS A 135 -12.79 27.75 2.59
C LYS A 135 -13.33 26.64 1.69
N SER A 136 -12.47 26.12 0.83
CA SER A 136 -12.73 24.91 0.06
C SER A 136 -12.18 23.69 0.80
N LEU A 137 -12.87 22.56 0.72
CA LEU A 137 -12.47 21.30 1.34
C LEU A 137 -12.03 20.30 0.25
N VAL A 138 -10.82 19.79 0.36
CA VAL A 138 -10.27 18.73 -0.47
C VAL A 138 -9.99 17.51 0.40
N VAL A 139 -10.71 16.42 0.16
CA VAL A 139 -10.60 15.20 0.98
C VAL A 139 -9.94 14.10 0.15
N ALA A 140 -8.78 13.66 0.56
CA ALA A 140 -8.17 12.43 0.04
C ALA A 140 -8.64 11.24 0.89
N LEU A 141 -9.34 10.33 0.24
CA LEU A 141 -9.78 9.07 0.80
C LEU A 141 -8.83 7.98 0.28
N ASP A 142 -7.93 7.50 1.12
CA ASP A 142 -6.98 6.45 0.76
C ASP A 142 -7.58 5.08 1.07
N ASP A 143 -7.30 4.09 0.22
CA ASP A 143 -7.87 2.74 0.29
C ASP A 143 -9.42 2.74 0.30
N VAL A 144 -10.03 3.48 -0.63
CA VAL A 144 -11.50 3.63 -0.73
C VAL A 144 -12.26 2.31 -0.84
N ASN A 145 -11.61 1.25 -1.32
CA ASN A 145 -12.17 -0.10 -1.36
C ASN A 145 -12.76 -0.55 0.00
N TYR A 146 -12.18 -0.14 1.14
CA TYR A 146 -12.74 -0.44 2.47
C TYR A 146 -14.06 0.29 2.74
N LEU A 147 -14.22 1.53 2.26
CA LEU A 147 -15.50 2.24 2.33
C LEU A 147 -16.58 1.60 1.44
N ILE A 148 -16.19 1.08 0.28
CA ILE A 148 -17.08 0.38 -0.65
C ILE A 148 -17.56 -0.91 0.01
N GLN A 149 -16.65 -1.73 0.53
CA GLN A 149 -16.96 -2.98 1.22
C GLN A 149 -17.86 -2.78 2.43
N SER A 150 -17.63 -1.72 3.22
CA SER A 150 -18.48 -1.36 4.36
C SER A 150 -19.81 -0.69 3.98
N LYS A 151 -20.09 -0.52 2.67
CA LYS A 151 -21.29 0.14 2.11
C LYS A 151 -21.48 1.60 2.56
N ASN A 152 -20.43 2.26 3.00
CA ASN A 152 -20.45 3.66 3.42
C ASN A 152 -20.05 4.64 2.31
N ALA A 153 -19.38 4.18 1.25
CA ALA A 153 -18.83 5.03 0.21
C ALA A 153 -19.89 5.96 -0.42
N ASN A 154 -21.03 5.43 -0.84
CA ASN A 154 -22.08 6.23 -1.46
C ASN A 154 -22.57 7.38 -0.56
N LYS A 155 -22.73 7.13 0.74
CA LYS A 155 -23.18 8.15 1.70
C LYS A 155 -22.12 9.23 1.91
N VAL A 156 -20.85 8.83 2.05
CA VAL A 156 -19.73 9.76 2.25
C VAL A 156 -19.54 10.64 1.01
N PHE A 157 -19.54 10.04 -0.18
CA PHE A 157 -19.39 10.78 -1.43
C PHE A 157 -20.56 11.72 -1.67
N TYR A 158 -21.79 11.25 -1.43
CA TYR A 158 -22.99 12.07 -1.57
C TYR A 158 -22.95 13.30 -0.65
N ASP A 159 -22.66 13.11 0.64
CA ASP A 159 -22.60 14.20 1.62
C ASP A 159 -21.54 15.24 1.27
N LEU A 160 -20.38 14.81 0.83
CA LEU A 160 -19.31 15.73 0.45
C LEU A 160 -19.65 16.48 -0.85
N LEU A 161 -20.03 15.75 -1.90
CA LEU A 161 -20.15 16.32 -3.24
C LEU A 161 -21.43 17.14 -3.46
N ARG A 162 -22.47 16.94 -2.64
CA ARG A 162 -23.74 17.70 -2.68
C ARG A 162 -23.92 18.65 -1.50
N ALA A 163 -22.88 18.89 -0.71
CA ALA A 163 -22.93 19.84 0.39
C ALA A 163 -23.43 21.25 -0.04
N TYR A 164 -23.13 21.66 -1.26
CA TYR A 164 -23.54 22.96 -1.82
C TYR A 164 -25.08 23.12 -1.94
N GLU A 165 -25.84 22.04 -1.97
CA GLU A 165 -27.30 22.07 -2.09
C GLU A 165 -27.94 22.62 -0.79
N GLU A 166 -27.39 22.27 0.36
CA GLU A 166 -27.84 22.71 1.68
C GLU A 166 -27.05 23.90 2.21
N TYR A 167 -25.74 24.00 1.83
CA TYR A 167 -24.84 25.07 2.26
C TYR A 167 -24.27 25.81 1.04
N PRO A 168 -25.04 26.80 0.49
CA PRO A 168 -24.61 27.55 -0.70
C PRO A 168 -23.23 28.18 -0.51
N GLY A 169 -22.38 28.00 -1.53
CA GLY A 169 -20.99 28.52 -1.51
C GLY A 169 -19.96 27.56 -0.92
N VAL A 170 -20.37 26.45 -0.28
CA VAL A 170 -19.43 25.39 0.12
C VAL A 170 -18.90 24.66 -1.11
N ARG A 171 -17.59 24.49 -1.15
CA ARG A 171 -16.87 23.86 -2.27
C ARG A 171 -16.07 22.68 -1.76
N THR A 172 -16.35 21.51 -2.27
CA THR A 172 -15.72 20.27 -1.86
C THR A 172 -15.24 19.47 -3.06
N SER A 173 -14.19 18.71 -2.89
CA SER A 173 -13.77 17.67 -3.84
C SER A 173 -13.23 16.45 -3.11
N ILE A 174 -13.24 15.33 -3.83
CA ILE A 174 -12.75 14.04 -3.35
C ILE A 174 -11.62 13.59 -4.27
N PHE A 175 -10.51 13.18 -3.65
CA PHE A 175 -9.41 12.46 -4.26
C PHE A 175 -9.48 11.02 -3.76
N ALA A 176 -10.05 10.12 -4.56
CA ALA A 176 -10.21 8.72 -4.22
C ALA A 176 -8.94 7.95 -4.62
N ILE A 177 -8.22 7.39 -3.65
CA ILE A 177 -6.98 6.63 -3.88
C ILE A 177 -7.31 5.14 -3.76
N MET A 178 -6.87 4.35 -4.74
CA MET A 178 -7.15 2.92 -4.78
C MET A 178 -6.14 2.16 -5.63
N SER A 179 -6.09 0.85 -5.39
CA SER A 179 -5.16 -0.05 -6.07
C SER A 179 -5.79 -0.72 -7.30
N ASP A 180 -7.14 -0.73 -7.41
CA ASP A 180 -7.87 -1.51 -8.42
C ASP A 180 -8.73 -0.62 -9.32
N LEU A 181 -8.87 -1.05 -10.59
CA LEU A 181 -9.63 -0.37 -11.65
C LEU A 181 -11.15 -0.68 -11.63
N GLU A 182 -11.60 -1.69 -10.90
CA GLU A 182 -13.02 -2.11 -10.86
C GLU A 182 -13.96 -1.09 -10.17
N PHE A 183 -13.41 -0.02 -9.70
CA PHE A 183 -14.04 1.07 -9.00
C PHE A 183 -15.25 1.71 -9.71
N LYS A 184 -15.20 1.88 -11.03
CA LYS A 184 -16.23 2.64 -11.81
C LYS A 184 -17.65 2.08 -11.66
N TYR A 185 -17.77 0.82 -11.27
CA TYR A 185 -19.07 0.11 -11.18
C TYR A 185 -19.60 0.04 -9.75
N SER A 186 -18.88 0.60 -8.77
CA SER A 186 -19.20 0.43 -7.35
C SER A 186 -20.10 1.50 -6.74
N PHE A 187 -20.35 2.60 -7.48
CA PHE A 187 -21.18 3.71 -6.99
C PHE A 187 -22.58 3.72 -7.56
N ASP A 188 -23.53 4.22 -6.76
CA ASP A 188 -24.91 4.47 -7.16
C ASP A 188 -24.99 5.59 -8.21
N LYS A 189 -26.07 5.59 -9.02
CA LYS A 189 -26.32 6.62 -10.04
C LYS A 189 -26.20 8.04 -9.49
N ASN A 190 -26.70 8.29 -8.28
CA ASN A 190 -26.70 9.61 -7.65
C ASN A 190 -25.28 10.13 -7.34
N VAL A 191 -24.33 9.25 -7.04
CA VAL A 191 -22.93 9.59 -6.84
C VAL A 191 -22.25 9.77 -8.19
N ASN A 192 -22.49 8.86 -9.14
CA ASN A 192 -21.88 8.90 -10.46
C ASN A 192 -22.24 10.18 -11.25
N THR A 193 -23.37 10.81 -10.98
CA THR A 193 -23.75 12.08 -11.63
C THR A 193 -22.96 13.30 -11.16
N VAL A 194 -22.39 13.25 -9.96
CA VAL A 194 -21.64 14.38 -9.34
C VAL A 194 -20.16 14.06 -9.14
N PHE A 195 -19.80 12.81 -9.07
CA PHE A 195 -18.41 12.35 -9.01
C PHE A 195 -17.90 12.07 -10.42
N ILE A 196 -17.45 13.12 -11.09
CA ILE A 196 -16.80 13.06 -12.41
C ILE A 196 -15.31 13.35 -12.17
N PRO A 197 -14.51 12.31 -11.85
CA PRO A 197 -13.13 12.52 -11.50
C PRO A 197 -12.20 12.55 -12.71
N GLN A 198 -11.10 13.30 -12.58
CA GLN A 198 -9.92 13.12 -13.41
C GLN A 198 -9.19 11.84 -12.97
N GLU A 199 -8.79 11.01 -13.90
CA GLU A 199 -7.98 9.84 -13.62
C GLU A 199 -6.50 10.20 -13.60
N ILE A 200 -5.81 9.81 -12.51
CA ILE A 200 -4.37 9.99 -12.33
C ILE A 200 -3.75 8.62 -12.06
N VAL A 201 -3.02 8.10 -13.05
CA VAL A 201 -2.44 6.75 -12.99
C VAL A 201 -1.00 6.81 -12.49
N PHE A 202 -0.69 5.97 -11.52
CA PHE A 202 0.64 5.74 -10.97
C PHE A 202 1.18 4.41 -11.51
N PRO A 203 2.06 4.41 -12.52
CA PRO A 203 2.68 3.20 -13.03
C PRO A 203 3.64 2.62 -11.98
N LEU A 204 3.98 1.33 -12.13
CA LEU A 204 5.09 0.74 -11.41
C LEU A 204 6.38 1.50 -11.70
N TYR A 205 7.29 1.51 -10.73
CA TYR A 205 8.62 2.04 -10.96
C TYR A 205 9.43 1.11 -11.84
N THR A 206 10.25 1.67 -12.71
CA THR A 206 11.27 0.95 -13.46
C THR A 206 12.43 0.57 -12.53
N TYR A 207 13.28 -0.38 -12.95
CA TYR A 207 14.46 -0.77 -12.19
C TYR A 207 15.36 0.44 -11.84
N SER A 208 15.63 1.31 -12.81
CA SER A 208 16.48 2.49 -12.59
C SER A 208 15.86 3.47 -11.59
N GLU A 209 14.54 3.68 -11.64
CA GLU A 209 13.83 4.52 -10.68
C GLU A 209 13.86 3.93 -9.27
N ILE A 210 13.73 2.60 -9.13
CA ILE A 210 13.85 1.90 -7.85
C ILE A 210 15.25 2.07 -7.28
N GLU A 211 16.28 1.82 -8.09
CA GLU A 211 17.67 1.96 -7.67
C GLU A 211 17.97 3.38 -7.18
N ASP A 212 17.56 4.41 -7.93
CA ASP A 212 17.76 5.80 -7.56
C ASP A 212 17.02 6.17 -6.26
N ILE A 213 15.77 5.71 -6.09
CA ILE A 213 15.01 5.94 -4.86
C ILE A 213 15.67 5.26 -3.66
N LEU A 214 16.13 4.02 -3.80
CA LEU A 214 16.82 3.29 -2.74
C LEU A 214 18.17 3.95 -2.42
N ARG A 215 18.92 4.41 -3.43
CA ARG A 215 20.16 5.16 -3.25
C ARG A 215 19.95 6.46 -2.46
N ASP A 216 18.87 7.18 -2.72
CA ASP A 216 18.52 8.38 -1.95
C ASP A 216 18.12 8.02 -0.51
N ARG A 217 17.46 6.87 -0.28
CA ARG A 217 17.19 6.36 1.06
C ARG A 217 18.47 5.99 1.81
N VAL A 218 19.40 5.33 1.15
CA VAL A 218 20.72 4.98 1.71
C VAL A 218 21.48 6.24 2.14
N LYS A 219 21.53 7.27 1.29
CA LYS A 219 22.19 8.54 1.62
C LYS A 219 21.54 9.27 2.81
N ALA A 220 20.23 9.14 2.98
CA ALA A 220 19.52 9.75 4.09
C ALA A 220 19.63 8.94 5.38
N GLY A 221 19.68 7.61 5.27
CA GLY A 221 19.53 6.69 6.39
C GLY A 221 20.86 6.14 6.95
N PHE A 222 21.85 5.90 6.11
CA PHE A 222 23.15 5.37 6.56
C PHE A 222 24.25 6.41 6.55
N PHE A 223 25.28 6.19 7.37
CA PHE A 223 26.54 6.91 7.23
C PHE A 223 27.24 6.55 5.91
N PRO A 224 28.09 7.45 5.38
CA PRO A 224 28.84 7.18 4.15
C PRO A 224 29.66 5.88 4.22
N ASN A 225 29.68 5.13 3.12
CA ASN A 225 30.41 3.85 2.95
C ASN A 225 29.92 2.68 3.82
N VAL A 226 28.74 2.76 4.42
CA VAL A 226 28.13 1.65 5.17
C VAL A 226 27.59 0.58 4.23
N LEU A 227 26.95 0.98 3.12
CA LEU A 227 26.37 0.06 2.13
C LEU A 227 27.19 0.10 0.83
N PRO A 228 27.81 -1.01 0.41
CA PRO A 228 28.46 -1.15 -0.90
C PRO A 228 27.44 -1.06 -2.06
N ASP A 229 27.90 -0.55 -3.21
CA ASP A 229 27.04 -0.37 -4.39
C ASP A 229 26.52 -1.70 -4.96
N ASP A 230 27.30 -2.76 -4.93
CA ASP A 230 26.92 -4.10 -5.39
C ASP A 230 25.77 -4.71 -4.55
N ILE A 231 25.73 -4.43 -3.27
CA ILE A 231 24.60 -4.84 -2.40
C ILE A 231 23.37 -3.98 -2.68
N LEU A 232 23.53 -2.68 -2.92
CA LEU A 232 22.43 -1.80 -3.30
C LEU A 232 21.78 -2.28 -4.61
N GLU A 233 22.59 -2.67 -5.61
CA GLU A 233 22.09 -3.23 -6.88
C GLU A 233 21.30 -4.51 -6.65
N GLN A 234 21.76 -5.41 -5.78
CA GLN A 234 21.02 -6.63 -5.42
C GLN A 234 19.70 -6.33 -4.71
N VAL A 235 19.69 -5.36 -3.78
CA VAL A 235 18.44 -4.90 -3.13
C VAL A 235 17.48 -4.31 -4.17
N ALA A 236 17.97 -3.51 -5.12
CA ALA A 236 17.16 -2.91 -6.17
C ALA A 236 16.56 -3.97 -7.11
N MET A 237 17.36 -4.99 -7.49
CA MET A 237 16.88 -6.10 -8.32
C MET A 237 15.81 -6.90 -7.58
N TYR A 238 16.04 -7.29 -6.34
CA TYR A 238 15.06 -8.00 -5.52
C TYR A 238 13.76 -7.19 -5.36
N THR A 239 13.87 -5.87 -5.18
CA THR A 239 12.72 -4.95 -5.08
C THR A 239 11.93 -4.89 -6.38
N PHE A 240 12.62 -4.80 -7.51
CA PHE A 240 12.01 -4.75 -8.84
C PHE A 240 11.24 -6.05 -9.17
N GLU A 241 11.84 -7.20 -8.89
CA GLU A 241 11.18 -8.51 -9.06
C GLU A 241 9.94 -8.67 -8.18
N ASN A 242 9.95 -8.10 -6.97
CA ASN A 242 8.80 -8.11 -6.07
C ASN A 242 7.73 -7.07 -6.43
N GLY A 243 8.06 -6.03 -7.20
CA GLY A 243 7.14 -4.99 -7.62
C GLY A 243 6.63 -4.09 -6.49
N ASP A 244 7.29 -4.10 -5.32
CA ASP A 244 6.92 -3.29 -4.14
C ASP A 244 8.14 -2.61 -3.53
N LEU A 245 8.25 -1.28 -3.69
CA LEU A 245 9.37 -0.47 -3.20
C LEU A 245 9.58 -0.60 -1.67
N ARG A 246 8.51 -0.87 -0.91
CA ARG A 246 8.58 -1.03 0.55
C ARG A 246 9.41 -2.25 0.95
N VAL A 247 9.44 -3.29 0.10
CA VAL A 247 10.27 -4.49 0.32
C VAL A 247 11.73 -4.10 0.34
N GLY A 248 12.19 -3.30 -0.65
CA GLY A 248 13.58 -2.84 -0.71
C GLY A 248 13.97 -1.93 0.46
N ILE A 249 13.09 -1.00 0.82
CA ILE A 249 13.31 -0.11 1.97
C ILE A 249 13.44 -0.91 3.27
N ASN A 250 12.55 -1.90 3.48
CA ASN A 250 12.61 -2.77 4.65
C ASN A 250 13.85 -3.67 4.64
N LEU A 251 14.25 -4.16 3.46
CA LEU A 251 15.46 -4.97 3.30
C LEU A 251 16.72 -4.17 3.68
N LEU A 252 16.83 -2.91 3.24
CA LEU A 252 17.92 -2.03 3.66
C LEU A 252 17.99 -1.86 5.18
N LYS A 253 16.82 -1.59 5.82
CA LYS A 253 16.73 -1.47 7.27
C LYS A 253 17.15 -2.76 7.98
N SER A 254 16.71 -3.92 7.48
CA SER A 254 17.06 -5.23 8.02
C SER A 254 18.54 -5.53 7.91
N CYS A 255 19.16 -5.23 6.76
CA CYS A 255 20.61 -5.38 6.57
C CYS A 255 21.41 -4.55 7.58
N GLY A 256 20.99 -3.28 7.79
CA GLY A 256 21.64 -2.42 8.78
C GLY A 256 21.52 -2.96 10.20
N ASN A 257 20.33 -3.40 10.61
CA ASN A 257 20.09 -3.96 11.94
C ASN A 257 20.92 -5.24 12.18
N ILE A 258 21.03 -6.12 11.16
CA ILE A 258 21.84 -7.35 11.27
C ILE A 258 23.32 -7.02 11.37
N ALA A 259 23.80 -6.05 10.56
CA ALA A 259 25.19 -5.63 10.62
C ALA A 259 25.57 -5.00 11.96
N GLU A 260 24.66 -4.20 12.57
CA GLU A 260 24.85 -3.67 13.94
C GLU A 260 24.89 -4.80 14.99
N ALA A 261 24.00 -5.80 14.86
CA ALA A 261 23.99 -6.95 15.77
C ALA A 261 25.30 -7.77 15.69
N ASP A 262 25.90 -7.85 14.50
CA ASP A 262 27.18 -8.51 14.27
C ASP A 262 28.38 -7.58 14.59
N ALA A 263 28.15 -6.37 15.13
CA ALA A 263 29.16 -5.33 15.41
C ALA A 263 30.03 -4.98 14.18
N SER A 264 29.46 -5.07 12.98
CA SER A 264 30.12 -4.70 11.73
C SER A 264 30.03 -3.20 11.48
N ARG A 265 31.04 -2.64 10.79
CA ARG A 265 31.03 -1.22 10.37
C ARG A 265 30.53 -1.01 8.95
N GLU A 266 30.23 -2.09 8.23
CA GLU A 266 29.71 -2.09 6.88
C GLU A 266 28.72 -3.25 6.68
N ILE A 267 27.80 -3.09 5.75
CA ILE A 267 26.88 -4.12 5.34
C ILE A 267 27.59 -5.04 4.33
N THR A 268 27.62 -6.34 4.62
CA THR A 268 28.25 -7.36 3.77
C THR A 268 27.21 -8.22 3.08
N GLN A 269 27.64 -9.08 2.13
CA GLN A 269 26.79 -10.05 1.47
C GLN A 269 26.10 -10.99 2.47
N GLU A 270 26.78 -11.40 3.53
CA GLU A 270 26.20 -12.26 4.56
C GLU A 270 25.02 -11.60 5.29
N HIS A 271 25.10 -10.30 5.56
CA HIS A 271 24.02 -9.54 6.18
C HIS A 271 22.80 -9.43 5.24
N PHE A 272 23.05 -9.23 3.93
CA PHE A 272 22.01 -9.23 2.91
C PHE A 272 21.32 -10.58 2.79
N ASP A 273 22.07 -11.68 2.73
CA ASP A 273 21.52 -13.03 2.63
C ASP A 273 20.65 -13.37 3.86
N LYS A 274 21.15 -13.09 5.08
CA LYS A 274 20.36 -13.23 6.33
C LYS A 274 19.07 -12.38 6.33
N ALA A 275 19.15 -11.16 5.80
CA ALA A 275 17.98 -10.28 5.73
C ALA A 275 16.91 -10.82 4.76
N ILE A 276 17.33 -11.35 3.61
CA ILE A 276 16.40 -12.00 2.66
C ILE A 276 15.74 -13.24 3.30
N GLU A 277 16.53 -14.12 3.92
CA GLU A 277 16.00 -15.31 4.59
C GLU A 277 14.95 -14.94 5.65
N SER A 278 15.23 -13.92 6.46
CA SER A 278 14.29 -13.40 7.46
C SER A 278 13.00 -12.87 6.83
N LEU A 279 13.09 -12.10 5.73
CA LEU A 279 11.92 -11.57 5.03
C LEU A 279 11.06 -12.67 4.40
N VAL A 280 11.69 -13.65 3.77
CA VAL A 280 10.99 -14.80 3.17
C VAL A 280 10.28 -15.60 4.26
N SER A 281 10.95 -15.88 5.38
CA SER A 281 10.37 -16.66 6.49
C SER A 281 9.15 -15.99 7.11
N VAL A 282 9.18 -14.69 7.34
CA VAL A 282 8.05 -13.92 7.88
C VAL A 282 6.87 -13.92 6.91
N ASN A 283 7.12 -13.63 5.64
CA ASN A 283 6.08 -13.60 4.61
C ASN A 283 5.41 -14.96 4.41
N VAL A 284 6.18 -16.04 4.38
CA VAL A 284 5.65 -17.41 4.27
C VAL A 284 4.79 -17.75 5.50
N SER A 285 5.27 -17.47 6.72
CA SER A 285 4.54 -17.77 7.96
C SER A 285 3.20 -17.02 8.05
N GLU A 286 3.16 -15.75 7.67
CA GLU A 286 1.92 -14.97 7.66
C GLU A 286 0.95 -15.46 6.58
N THR A 287 1.46 -15.75 5.40
CA THR A 287 0.65 -16.25 4.29
C THR A 287 0.04 -17.61 4.61
N LEU A 288 0.80 -18.53 5.21
CA LEU A 288 0.32 -19.85 5.65
C LEU A 288 -0.85 -19.74 6.63
N LYS A 289 -0.83 -18.77 7.54
CA LYS A 289 -1.94 -18.54 8.49
C LYS A 289 -3.24 -18.10 7.78
N GLY A 290 -3.13 -17.39 6.65
CA GLY A 290 -4.26 -16.90 5.86
C GLY A 290 -4.85 -17.92 4.88
N LEU A 291 -4.27 -19.10 4.72
CA LEU A 291 -4.73 -20.12 3.80
C LEU A 291 -5.94 -20.88 4.35
N ASN A 292 -6.88 -21.22 3.45
CA ASN A 292 -7.98 -22.12 3.76
C ASN A 292 -7.53 -23.61 3.71
N ASP A 293 -8.39 -24.51 4.17
CA ASP A 293 -8.08 -25.95 4.26
C ASP A 293 -7.76 -26.58 2.87
N THR A 294 -8.38 -26.11 1.80
CA THR A 294 -8.10 -26.56 0.41
C THR A 294 -6.68 -26.19 0.00
N GLU A 295 -6.28 -24.95 0.22
CA GLU A 295 -4.97 -24.41 -0.11
C GLU A 295 -3.88 -25.07 0.72
N LYS A 296 -4.10 -25.26 2.01
CA LYS A 296 -3.19 -26.00 2.92
C LYS A 296 -3.02 -27.46 2.48
N THR A 297 -4.11 -28.12 2.10
CA THR A 297 -4.06 -29.51 1.65
C THR A 297 -3.20 -29.65 0.39
N ILE A 298 -3.39 -28.77 -0.59
CA ILE A 298 -2.59 -28.78 -1.84
C ILE A 298 -1.13 -28.49 -1.54
N LEU A 299 -0.85 -27.47 -0.73
CA LEU A 299 0.50 -27.08 -0.36
C LEU A 299 1.24 -28.21 0.35
N LYS A 300 0.57 -28.91 1.28
CA LYS A 300 1.12 -30.08 1.96
C LYS A 300 1.41 -31.23 1.01
N MET A 301 0.53 -31.48 0.02
CA MET A 301 0.78 -32.51 -1.00
C MET A 301 2.01 -32.20 -1.87
N ILE A 302 2.27 -30.90 -2.15
CA ILE A 302 3.47 -30.49 -2.88
C ILE A 302 4.71 -30.65 -1.99
N ALA A 303 4.63 -30.28 -0.71
CA ALA A 303 5.70 -30.43 0.27
C ALA A 303 6.10 -31.90 0.46
N ASP A 304 5.11 -32.79 0.60
CA ASP A 304 5.31 -34.23 0.77
C ASP A 304 5.98 -34.90 -0.47
N ASN A 305 6.10 -34.20 -1.61
CA ASN A 305 6.73 -34.66 -2.85
C ASN A 305 7.96 -33.83 -3.22
N GLU A 306 8.86 -33.60 -2.27
CA GLU A 306 10.12 -32.84 -2.44
C GLU A 306 9.93 -31.41 -2.99
N GLY A 307 8.77 -30.82 -2.75
CA GLY A 307 8.46 -29.44 -3.15
C GLY A 307 8.14 -29.24 -4.65
N MET A 308 7.97 -30.32 -5.43
CA MET A 308 7.71 -30.24 -6.86
C MET A 308 6.62 -31.22 -7.30
N TYR A 309 5.74 -30.76 -8.21
CA TYR A 309 4.67 -31.61 -8.77
C TYR A 309 4.29 -31.22 -10.20
N SER A 310 3.92 -32.20 -11.01
CA SER A 310 3.16 -31.96 -12.25
C SER A 310 1.71 -31.57 -11.92
N SER A 311 1.20 -30.50 -12.51
CA SER A 311 -0.16 -30.01 -12.27
C SER A 311 -1.24 -31.07 -12.51
N GLY A 312 -1.05 -31.93 -13.52
CA GLY A 312 -1.99 -33.03 -13.84
C GLY A 312 -2.03 -34.09 -12.74
N GLU A 313 -0.86 -34.58 -12.32
CA GLU A 313 -0.76 -35.59 -11.25
C GLU A 313 -1.24 -35.09 -9.90
N LEU A 314 -0.91 -33.84 -9.57
CA LEU A 314 -1.37 -33.22 -8.34
C LEU A 314 -2.90 -33.07 -8.32
N ALA A 315 -3.51 -32.69 -9.47
CA ALA A 315 -4.95 -32.56 -9.57
C ALA A 315 -5.68 -33.91 -9.42
N GLU A 316 -5.14 -35.00 -10.00
CA GLU A 316 -5.69 -36.36 -9.84
C GLU A 316 -5.61 -36.81 -8.38
N LYS A 317 -4.44 -36.72 -7.76
CA LYS A 317 -4.27 -37.08 -6.35
C LYS A 317 -5.13 -36.22 -5.41
N TYR A 318 -5.27 -34.92 -5.69
CA TYR A 318 -6.14 -34.03 -4.92
C TYR A 318 -7.60 -34.46 -5.03
N LYS A 319 -8.06 -34.78 -6.25
CA LYS A 319 -9.42 -35.29 -6.48
C LYS A 319 -9.68 -36.61 -5.76
N GLU A 320 -8.73 -37.54 -5.80
CA GLU A 320 -8.85 -38.83 -5.09
C GLU A 320 -8.94 -38.62 -3.57
N LYS A 321 -8.16 -37.68 -3.02
CA LYS A 321 -8.11 -37.45 -1.57
C LYS A 321 -9.32 -36.67 -1.04
N THR A 322 -9.86 -35.72 -1.81
CA THR A 322 -10.88 -34.78 -1.34
C THR A 322 -12.23 -34.89 -2.03
N GLY A 323 -12.31 -35.55 -3.17
CA GLY A 323 -13.50 -35.59 -4.02
C GLY A 323 -13.84 -34.26 -4.71
N SER A 324 -12.99 -33.25 -4.57
CA SER A 324 -13.23 -31.89 -5.05
C SER A 324 -13.05 -31.74 -6.57
N SER A 325 -13.69 -30.70 -7.14
CA SER A 325 -13.65 -30.47 -8.58
C SER A 325 -12.32 -29.87 -9.05
N TYR A 326 -11.99 -30.09 -10.33
CA TYR A 326 -10.82 -29.51 -10.98
C TYR A 326 -10.84 -27.96 -10.95
N ALA A 327 -12.02 -27.35 -11.00
CA ALA A 327 -12.17 -25.90 -10.91
C ALA A 327 -11.77 -25.36 -9.51
N SER A 328 -12.06 -26.11 -8.44
CA SER A 328 -11.63 -25.74 -7.07
C SER A 328 -10.11 -25.85 -6.94
N PHE A 329 -9.52 -26.91 -7.50
CA PHE A 329 -8.09 -27.10 -7.56
C PHE A 329 -7.38 -25.94 -8.27
N ASN A 330 -7.80 -25.56 -9.48
CA ASN A 330 -7.17 -24.48 -10.24
C ASN A 330 -7.24 -23.14 -9.50
N ARG A 331 -8.38 -22.78 -8.88
CA ARG A 331 -8.48 -21.56 -8.07
C ARG A 331 -7.49 -21.55 -6.91
N ALA A 332 -7.29 -22.69 -6.27
CA ALA A 332 -6.32 -22.79 -5.17
C ALA A 332 -4.88 -22.67 -5.68
N ILE A 333 -4.53 -23.30 -6.82
CA ILE A 333 -3.22 -23.12 -7.45
C ILE A 333 -2.99 -21.66 -7.85
N ASP A 334 -3.94 -21.04 -8.55
CA ASP A 334 -3.84 -19.64 -8.96
C ASP A 334 -3.66 -18.71 -7.73
N LYS A 335 -4.34 -19.01 -6.61
CA LYS A 335 -4.16 -18.25 -5.38
C LYS A 335 -2.80 -18.50 -4.72
N LEU A 336 -2.34 -19.74 -4.62
CA LEU A 336 -1.02 -20.08 -4.07
C LEU A 336 0.11 -19.45 -4.89
N GLU A 337 -0.02 -19.39 -6.21
CA GLU A 337 0.89 -18.69 -7.11
C GLU A 337 0.82 -17.18 -6.89
N PHE A 338 -0.39 -16.61 -6.80
CA PHE A 338 -0.61 -15.18 -6.54
C PHE A 338 0.02 -14.73 -5.20
N VAL A 339 -0.11 -15.55 -4.14
CA VAL A 339 0.51 -15.27 -2.83
C VAL A 339 1.98 -15.72 -2.77
N ARG A 340 2.56 -16.14 -3.89
CA ARG A 340 3.98 -16.48 -4.05
C ARG A 340 4.50 -17.61 -3.14
N LEU A 341 3.66 -18.55 -2.80
CA LEU A 341 4.08 -19.78 -2.11
C LEU A 341 4.55 -20.87 -3.09
N ILE A 342 4.10 -20.80 -4.34
CA ILE A 342 4.50 -21.70 -5.42
C ILE A 342 4.85 -20.90 -6.68
N ASP A 343 5.68 -21.50 -7.54
CA ASP A 343 5.88 -21.08 -8.93
C ASP A 343 5.26 -22.11 -9.87
N THR A 344 4.72 -21.65 -11.01
CA THR A 344 4.26 -22.55 -12.07
C THR A 344 5.07 -22.31 -13.34
N LYS A 345 5.67 -23.38 -13.90
CA LYS A 345 6.43 -23.36 -15.16
C LYS A 345 5.73 -24.19 -16.22
N TYR A 346 5.50 -23.62 -17.40
CA TYR A 346 4.97 -24.38 -18.53
C TYR A 346 6.07 -25.27 -19.13
N THR A 347 5.85 -26.57 -19.13
CA THR A 347 6.79 -27.58 -19.65
C THR A 347 6.57 -27.97 -21.13
N GLY A 348 5.70 -27.20 -21.85
CA GLY A 348 5.38 -27.43 -23.25
C GLY A 348 4.14 -28.32 -23.45
N LYS A 349 3.84 -28.70 -24.71
CA LYS A 349 2.70 -29.56 -25.05
C LYS A 349 2.96 -30.99 -24.58
N GLY A 350 2.36 -31.37 -23.46
CA GLY A 350 2.29 -32.75 -23.01
C GLY A 350 1.32 -33.59 -23.87
N VAL A 351 1.31 -34.91 -23.67
CA VAL A 351 0.48 -35.88 -24.42
C VAL A 351 -1.04 -35.61 -24.33
N ARG A 352 -1.50 -34.74 -23.38
CA ARG A 352 -2.90 -34.34 -23.17
C ARG A 352 -3.05 -32.87 -22.70
N GLY A 353 -2.44 -31.91 -23.38
CA GLY A 353 -2.62 -30.48 -23.08
C GLY A 353 -1.37 -29.79 -22.52
N ASN A 354 -1.49 -28.51 -22.15
CA ASN A 354 -0.39 -27.76 -21.53
C ASN A 354 -0.16 -28.28 -20.11
N SER A 355 0.99 -28.88 -19.87
CA SER A 355 1.41 -29.30 -18.53
C SER A 355 2.15 -28.15 -17.85
N ARG A 356 1.84 -27.90 -16.57
CA ARG A 356 2.56 -26.96 -15.70
C ARG A 356 3.30 -27.79 -14.65
N GLU A 357 4.53 -27.43 -14.39
CA GLU A 357 5.28 -27.89 -13.22
C GLU A 357 5.05 -26.89 -12.09
N ILE A 358 4.72 -27.39 -10.92
CA ILE A 358 4.43 -26.61 -9.71
C ILE A 358 5.57 -26.83 -8.73
N ILE A 359 6.21 -25.76 -8.28
CA ILE A 359 7.41 -25.79 -7.43
C ILE A 359 7.16 -24.91 -6.20
N LEU A 360 7.50 -25.40 -4.99
CA LEU A 360 7.50 -24.59 -3.78
C LEU A 360 8.60 -23.53 -3.83
N ARG A 361 8.30 -22.36 -3.29
CA ARG A 361 9.24 -21.23 -3.17
C ARG A 361 9.97 -21.16 -1.83
N PHE A 362 9.71 -22.08 -0.93
CA PHE A 362 10.29 -22.14 0.41
C PHE A 362 10.58 -23.62 0.78
N ASN A 363 11.46 -23.80 1.75
CA ASN A 363 11.72 -25.16 2.27
C ASN A 363 10.59 -25.57 3.20
N PRO A 364 9.83 -26.65 2.89
CA PRO A 364 8.68 -27.07 3.71
C PRO A 364 9.06 -27.53 5.12
N ASP A 365 10.30 -27.95 5.35
CA ASP A 365 10.77 -28.43 6.65
C ASP A 365 10.88 -27.29 7.69
N ASP A 366 10.96 -26.05 7.23
CA ASP A 366 11.06 -24.86 8.09
C ASP A 366 9.70 -24.38 8.63
N TYR A 367 8.59 -24.98 8.16
CA TYR A 367 7.23 -24.49 8.48
C TYR A 367 6.25 -25.61 8.82
N VAL A 368 5.27 -25.27 9.67
CA VAL A 368 4.10 -26.12 9.93
C VAL A 368 3.02 -25.78 8.91
N ILE A 369 2.86 -26.63 7.89
CA ILE A 369 1.86 -26.50 6.81
C ILE A 369 0.54 -27.21 7.21
#